data_69276a76b314ebbfabee394eb300bba8
#
_entry.id   69276a76b314ebbfabee394eb300bba8
#
_cell.length_a   1.000
_cell.length_b   1.000
_cell.length_c   1.000
_cell.angle_alpha   90.00
_cell.angle_beta   90.00
_cell.angle_gamma   90.00
#
_symmetry.space_group_name_H-M   'P 1'
#
loop_
_entity.id
_entity.type
_entity.pdbx_description
1 polymer ?
#
loop_
_entity_poly.entity_id
_entity_poly.type
_entity_poly.pdbx_seq_one_letter_code
_entity_poly.pdbx_strand_id
1 'polypeptide(L)'
;MRRIRPLLFWTFAGIFLITASSVLFYTFGYRFNFERGIFIYTGSISIKSSPETVDIRVDDEIIPNAKLGILNNSIHLSGLAPGEHFIKVSAPGYLSWSKKTTVQSGLSTEFWNVLLIKEAPAIENITGTENAIKIFQAPKQGLFAVVKEKDNQLMVDTLDTNAKTNEQLLSLTNVILPKDREENIEWSPDNRKVLVPLEQAGSTSTRLPSRLNQSEAGGEAGQHFYFIVDIGTKQASLLHQLTKNQDKDALRNPRWDPANRDFLFYLDGTTLRRINTGTPEAPPVLIRENVRDYNFSGKNIYYLGNDNGIIYRLSAERIDSEPTQITTAPIDIIPDSFYSLVAYDDSRLTIREQKTSRLFVYNKIPSAEIVFRPIAGSGTKGVQFSNDGKKLLFFTDNEISVYFLRDWDAQPTRDRDTTIQIARFSNTLRNVQWTADYEHVLFSLNGSAKIIELDNRDRRNILDFATSKTPYLQILSRFEENYIYFVSSQNEGADAVSRIRFSEPSTFFGF
;
A
#
# COMPACT_ATOMS: atom_id res chain seq x y z
N MET A 1 62.88 44.92 27.64
CA MET A 1 61.48 44.42 27.71
C MET A 1 60.43 45.21 26.92
N ARG A 2 60.62 46.51 26.62
CA ARG A 2 59.59 47.34 25.94
C ARG A 2 59.34 46.98 24.45
N ARG A 3 60.24 46.34 23.74
CA ARG A 3 60.11 45.99 22.31
C ARG A 3 59.53 44.58 22.07
N ILE A 4 59.47 43.71 23.06
CA ILE A 4 58.92 42.34 22.92
C ILE A 4 57.39 42.33 22.93
N ARG A 5 56.76 43.24 23.66
CA ARG A 5 55.28 43.32 23.74
C ARG A 5 54.57 43.57 22.41
N PRO A 6 54.98 44.56 21.59
CA PRO A 6 54.36 44.76 20.28
C PRO A 6 54.65 43.62 19.31
N LEU A 7 55.82 42.98 19.38
CA LEU A 7 56.13 41.81 18.57
C LEU A 7 55.19 40.63 18.90
N LEU A 8 55.03 40.32 20.17
CA LEU A 8 54.09 39.30 20.62
C LEU A 8 52.63 39.58 20.22
N PHE A 9 52.21 40.86 20.36
CA PHE A 9 50.88 41.26 19.96
C PHE A 9 50.63 41.01 18.46
N TRP A 10 51.53 41.42 17.60
CA TRP A 10 51.38 41.24 16.15
C TRP A 10 51.51 39.76 15.73
N THR A 11 52.33 38.98 16.43
CA THR A 11 52.39 37.53 16.21
C THR A 11 51.08 36.87 16.56
N PHE A 12 50.52 37.14 17.75
CA PHE A 12 49.23 36.59 18.14
C PHE A 12 48.08 37.09 17.26
N ALA A 13 48.06 38.35 16.85
CA ALA A 13 47.12 38.90 15.91
C ALA A 13 47.19 38.22 14.55
N GLY A 14 48.40 37.95 14.05
CA GLY A 14 48.59 37.18 12.81
C GLY A 14 48.08 35.75 12.91
N ILE A 15 48.45 35.05 13.99
CA ILE A 15 47.97 33.69 14.26
C ILE A 15 46.42 33.67 14.35
N PHE A 16 45.81 34.63 15.07
CA PHE A 16 44.40 34.75 15.20
C PHE A 16 43.70 34.93 13.83
N LEU A 17 44.19 35.85 13.00
CA LEU A 17 43.64 36.09 11.66
C LEU A 17 43.71 34.85 10.79
N ILE A 18 44.84 34.11 10.80
CA ILE A 18 45.02 32.91 10.02
C ILE A 18 44.07 31.81 10.53
N THR A 19 44.03 31.59 11.84
CA THR A 19 43.14 30.55 12.46
C THR A 19 41.67 30.90 12.29
N ALA A 20 41.28 32.15 12.50
CA ALA A 20 39.90 32.60 12.31
C ALA A 20 39.44 32.41 10.85
N SER A 21 40.28 32.85 9.89
CA SER A 21 39.99 32.63 8.47
C SER A 21 39.92 31.14 8.12
N SER A 22 40.82 30.31 8.63
CA SER A 22 40.82 28.86 8.39
C SER A 22 39.57 28.19 8.98
N VAL A 23 39.15 28.60 10.18
CA VAL A 23 37.92 28.10 10.81
C VAL A 23 36.69 28.53 9.99
N LEU A 24 36.66 29.80 9.50
CA LEU A 24 35.57 30.27 8.63
C LEU A 24 35.51 29.46 7.33
N PHE A 25 36.61 29.25 6.65
CA PHE A 25 36.65 28.41 5.46
C PHE A 25 36.18 26.98 5.77
N TYR A 26 36.64 26.42 6.88
CA TYR A 26 36.22 25.08 7.30
C TYR A 26 34.74 25.00 7.59
N THR A 27 34.13 25.98 8.28
CA THR A 27 32.69 26.03 8.60
C THR A 27 31.84 26.26 7.36
N PHE A 28 32.34 26.99 6.34
CA PHE A 28 31.69 27.15 5.05
C PHE A 28 31.81 25.90 4.15
N GLY A 29 32.45 24.82 4.62
CA GLY A 29 32.54 23.57 3.87
C GLY A 29 33.77 23.49 2.93
N TYR A 30 34.70 24.42 3.01
CA TYR A 30 35.96 24.29 2.27
C TYR A 30 36.89 23.32 2.96
N ARG A 31 37.51 22.43 2.16
CA ARG A 31 38.52 21.46 2.62
C ARG A 31 39.75 21.59 1.73
N PHE A 32 40.93 21.51 2.32
CA PHE A 32 42.17 21.49 1.53
C PHE A 32 42.39 20.08 0.99
N ASN A 33 42.45 19.98 -0.33
CA ASN A 33 42.80 18.71 -0.99
C ASN A 33 44.30 18.65 -1.16
N PHE A 34 44.96 17.80 -0.42
CA PHE A 34 46.42 17.65 -0.42
C PHE A 34 46.96 17.12 -1.76
N GLU A 35 46.21 16.29 -2.46
CA GLU A 35 46.64 15.74 -3.76
C GLU A 35 46.70 16.82 -4.86
N ARG A 36 45.73 17.72 -4.85
CA ARG A 36 45.61 18.81 -5.86
C ARG A 36 46.20 20.14 -5.40
N GLY A 37 46.56 20.25 -4.09
CA GLY A 37 47.10 21.51 -3.54
C GLY A 37 46.12 22.69 -3.54
N ILE A 38 44.81 22.46 -3.57
CA ILE A 38 43.77 23.49 -3.66
C ILE A 38 42.67 23.31 -2.61
N PHE A 39 41.97 24.38 -2.28
CA PHE A 39 40.76 24.30 -1.49
C PHE A 39 39.58 23.87 -2.36
N ILE A 40 38.87 22.88 -1.92
CA ILE A 40 37.66 22.36 -2.59
C ILE A 40 36.45 22.69 -1.73
N TYR A 41 35.39 23.21 -2.34
CA TYR A 41 34.10 23.39 -1.69
C TYR A 41 33.38 22.03 -1.69
N THR A 42 33.25 21.44 -0.53
CA THR A 42 32.75 20.06 -0.35
C THR A 42 31.21 20.01 -0.28
N GLY A 43 30.65 18.86 -0.53
CA GLY A 43 29.24 18.56 -0.28
C GLY A 43 29.06 17.61 0.89
N SER A 44 27.85 17.13 1.07
CA SER A 44 27.47 16.20 2.13
C SER A 44 26.48 15.14 1.65
N ILE A 45 26.37 14.06 2.41
CA ILE A 45 25.37 13.03 2.20
C ILE A 45 24.62 12.82 3.52
N SER A 46 23.29 12.78 3.48
CA SER A 46 22.44 12.48 4.62
C SER A 46 21.71 11.16 4.36
N ILE A 47 21.81 10.22 5.29
CA ILE A 47 21.23 8.88 5.16
C ILE A 47 20.36 8.60 6.37
N LYS A 48 19.09 8.20 6.10
CA LYS A 48 18.18 7.64 7.10
C LYS A 48 17.88 6.21 6.72
N SER A 49 18.12 5.28 7.64
CA SER A 49 18.01 3.84 7.39
C SER A 49 17.09 3.14 8.38
N SER A 50 16.59 2.00 7.96
CA SER A 50 15.95 0.99 8.80
C SER A 50 16.67 -0.35 8.55
N PRO A 51 17.33 -0.95 9.57
CA PRO A 51 17.45 -0.49 10.96
C PRO A 51 18.27 0.80 11.10
N GLU A 52 18.17 1.44 12.27
CA GLU A 52 18.85 2.70 12.56
C GLU A 52 20.36 2.53 12.77
N THR A 53 20.77 1.37 13.28
CA THR A 53 22.21 1.06 13.52
C THR A 53 22.79 0.38 12.31
N VAL A 54 23.61 1.09 11.55
CA VAL A 54 24.22 0.61 10.31
C VAL A 54 25.68 1.07 10.19
N ASP A 55 26.45 0.29 9.44
CA ASP A 55 27.78 0.67 8.97
C ASP A 55 27.65 1.32 7.59
N ILE A 56 28.26 2.51 7.45
CA ILE A 56 28.28 3.24 6.16
C ILE A 56 29.71 3.24 5.63
N ARG A 57 29.83 2.94 4.34
CA ARG A 57 31.07 3.10 3.57
C ARG A 57 30.82 4.05 2.42
N VAL A 58 31.78 4.94 2.20
CA VAL A 58 31.83 5.81 1.04
C VAL A 58 33.15 5.55 0.34
N ASP A 59 33.12 5.14 -0.94
CA ASP A 59 34.31 4.78 -1.74
C ASP A 59 35.22 3.75 -1.03
N ASP A 60 34.58 2.72 -0.41
CA ASP A 60 35.20 1.66 0.39
C ASP A 60 35.83 2.10 1.73
N GLU A 61 35.87 3.39 2.05
CA GLU A 61 36.28 3.88 3.36
C GLU A 61 35.14 3.73 4.39
N ILE A 62 35.45 3.11 5.52
CA ILE A 62 34.51 3.02 6.64
C ILE A 62 34.44 4.39 7.30
N ILE A 63 33.25 4.94 7.42
CA ILE A 63 33.02 6.17 8.18
C ILE A 63 32.83 5.77 9.65
N PRO A 64 33.88 5.94 10.50
CA PRO A 64 33.78 5.56 11.88
C PRO A 64 32.82 6.48 12.64
N ASN A 65 31.99 5.90 13.50
CA ASN A 65 31.06 6.64 14.37
C ASN A 65 30.09 7.56 13.62
N ALA A 66 29.48 7.07 12.57
CA ALA A 66 28.34 7.74 11.94
C ALA A 66 27.24 7.88 12.99
N LYS A 67 27.25 8.99 13.76
CA LYS A 67 26.27 9.25 14.81
C LYS A 67 24.96 9.69 14.15
N LEU A 68 23.88 9.02 14.51
CA LEU A 68 22.54 9.49 14.20
C LEU A 68 22.33 10.91 14.73
N GLY A 69 21.81 11.78 13.90
CA GLY A 69 21.38 13.11 14.34
C GLY A 69 20.26 12.97 15.38
N ILE A 70 20.41 13.62 16.52
CA ILE A 70 19.48 13.51 17.66
C ILE A 70 18.03 13.91 17.29
N LEU A 71 17.85 14.72 16.24
CA LEU A 71 16.55 15.29 15.87
C LEU A 71 15.79 14.49 14.81
N ASN A 72 16.48 13.74 13.94
CA ASN A 72 15.83 13.12 12.77
C ASN A 72 16.31 11.69 12.47
N ASN A 73 17.05 11.05 13.35
CA ASN A 73 17.61 9.71 13.19
C ASN A 73 18.33 9.51 11.85
N SER A 74 18.99 10.54 11.34
CA SER A 74 19.77 10.50 10.11
C SER A 74 21.26 10.63 10.39
N ILE A 75 22.06 9.95 9.59
CA ILE A 75 23.52 10.05 9.59
C ILE A 75 23.92 11.10 8.58
N HIS A 76 24.68 12.11 9.01
CA HIS A 76 25.14 13.19 8.13
C HIS A 76 26.65 13.08 7.92
N LEU A 77 27.06 12.88 6.68
CA LEU A 77 28.43 12.78 6.22
C LEU A 77 28.82 14.08 5.50
N SER A 78 29.68 14.86 6.10
CA SER A 78 30.14 16.14 5.54
C SER A 78 31.60 16.06 5.08
N GLY A 79 31.97 17.01 4.20
CA GLY A 79 33.35 17.13 3.74
C GLY A 79 33.71 16.22 2.57
N LEU A 80 32.71 15.71 1.86
CA LEU A 80 32.91 14.88 0.68
C LEU A 80 33.31 15.75 -0.53
N ALA A 81 34.26 15.29 -1.31
CA ALA A 81 34.66 15.95 -2.53
C ALA A 81 33.50 15.94 -3.56
N PRO A 82 33.31 16.99 -4.35
CA PRO A 82 32.35 16.95 -5.44
C PRO A 82 32.74 15.89 -6.47
N GLY A 83 31.77 15.11 -6.90
CA GLY A 83 31.98 14.02 -7.86
C GLY A 83 31.10 12.81 -7.59
N GLU A 84 31.35 11.73 -8.30
CA GLU A 84 30.68 10.46 -8.08
C GLU A 84 31.25 9.75 -6.86
N HIS A 85 30.38 9.24 -6.02
CA HIS A 85 30.70 8.45 -4.84
C HIS A 85 29.88 7.15 -4.83
N PHE A 86 30.50 6.07 -4.39
CA PHE A 86 29.83 4.79 -4.14
C PHE A 86 29.51 4.67 -2.66
N ILE A 87 28.21 4.58 -2.34
CA ILE A 87 27.74 4.44 -0.97
C ILE A 87 27.29 3.00 -0.76
N LYS A 88 27.71 2.42 0.36
CA LYS A 88 27.21 1.13 0.84
C LYS A 88 26.75 1.26 2.29
N VAL A 89 25.53 0.79 2.55
CA VAL A 89 24.94 0.73 3.88
C VAL A 89 24.75 -0.75 4.22
N SER A 90 25.23 -1.18 5.38
CA SER A 90 25.15 -2.56 5.82
C SER A 90 24.90 -2.66 7.32
N ALA A 91 24.30 -3.76 7.75
CA ALA A 91 24.16 -4.13 9.16
C ALA A 91 24.36 -5.65 9.30
N PRO A 92 24.84 -6.13 10.45
CA PRO A 92 25.02 -7.56 10.68
C PRO A 92 23.70 -8.34 10.51
N GLY A 93 23.71 -9.37 9.66
CA GLY A 93 22.52 -10.20 9.36
C GLY A 93 21.49 -9.57 8.43
N TYR A 94 21.85 -8.47 7.74
CA TYR A 94 21.00 -7.80 6.77
C TYR A 94 21.65 -7.77 5.37
N LEU A 95 20.81 -7.83 4.34
CA LEU A 95 21.23 -7.57 2.98
C LEU A 95 21.68 -6.11 2.85
N SER A 96 22.85 -5.89 2.24
CA SER A 96 23.38 -4.54 2.10
C SER A 96 22.66 -3.76 0.99
N TRP A 97 22.49 -2.47 1.23
CA TRP A 97 22.04 -1.49 0.24
C TRP A 97 23.25 -0.74 -0.33
N SER A 98 23.23 -0.40 -1.62
CA SER A 98 24.30 0.38 -2.23
C SER A 98 23.80 1.20 -3.41
N LYS A 99 24.42 2.39 -3.60
CA LYS A 99 24.19 3.28 -4.74
C LYS A 99 25.41 4.07 -5.13
N LYS A 100 25.54 4.38 -6.40
CA LYS A 100 26.37 5.48 -6.89
C LYS A 100 25.58 6.78 -6.88
N THR A 101 26.18 7.85 -6.46
CA THR A 101 25.53 9.16 -6.44
C THR A 101 26.54 10.26 -6.70
N THR A 102 26.07 11.38 -7.22
CA THR A 102 26.90 12.57 -7.42
C THR A 102 26.72 13.51 -6.24
N VAL A 103 27.81 13.84 -5.57
CA VAL A 103 27.88 14.89 -4.55
C VAL A 103 28.18 16.21 -5.25
N GLN A 104 27.35 17.21 -5.01
CA GLN A 104 27.55 18.56 -5.52
C GLN A 104 28.12 19.47 -4.43
N SER A 105 28.97 20.44 -4.86
CA SER A 105 29.56 21.43 -3.95
C SER A 105 28.49 22.22 -3.20
N GLY A 106 28.59 22.27 -1.88
CA GLY A 106 27.70 23.03 -1.01
C GLY A 106 26.29 22.46 -0.83
N LEU A 107 25.99 21.31 -1.44
CA LEU A 107 24.67 20.68 -1.36
C LEU A 107 24.75 19.37 -0.56
N SER A 108 23.60 19.00 0.04
CA SER A 108 23.41 17.69 0.64
C SER A 108 22.70 16.77 -0.33
N THR A 109 23.25 15.57 -0.54
CA THR A 109 22.56 14.47 -1.23
C THR A 109 21.87 13.62 -0.16
N GLU A 110 20.58 13.39 -0.32
CA GLU A 110 19.74 12.82 0.75
C GLU A 110 19.18 11.46 0.34
N PHE A 111 19.27 10.49 1.25
CA PHE A 111 18.67 9.17 1.16
C PHE A 111 17.83 8.93 2.42
N TRP A 112 16.52 9.21 2.34
CA TRP A 112 15.65 9.22 3.52
C TRP A 112 15.05 7.85 3.87
N ASN A 113 15.06 6.90 2.93
CA ASN A 113 14.34 5.65 3.05
C ASN A 113 15.21 4.45 2.66
N VAL A 114 16.42 4.37 3.24
CA VAL A 114 17.31 3.21 3.04
C VAL A 114 16.78 2.05 3.86
N LEU A 115 16.28 1.02 3.18
CA LEU A 115 15.69 -0.16 3.81
C LEU A 115 16.62 -1.35 3.67
N LEU A 116 17.03 -1.91 4.81
CA LEU A 116 17.75 -3.17 4.86
C LEU A 116 16.81 -4.29 5.34
N ILE A 117 16.83 -5.40 4.66
CA ILE A 117 16.04 -6.59 4.98
C ILE A 117 16.94 -7.65 5.56
N LYS A 118 16.46 -8.39 6.56
CA LYS A 118 17.21 -9.52 7.12
C LYS A 118 17.55 -10.54 6.05
N GLU A 119 18.78 -11.00 6.02
CA GLU A 119 19.29 -11.99 5.06
C GLU A 119 18.59 -13.35 5.21
N ALA A 120 18.27 -13.71 6.46
CA ALA A 120 17.51 -14.90 6.82
C ALA A 120 16.41 -14.53 7.83
N PRO A 121 15.27 -13.99 7.39
CA PRO A 121 14.19 -13.63 8.31
C PRO A 121 13.61 -14.90 8.93
N ALA A 122 13.35 -14.88 10.24
CA ALA A 122 12.65 -15.98 10.91
C ALA A 122 11.21 -16.04 10.41
N ILE A 123 10.86 -17.14 9.77
CA ILE A 123 9.50 -17.42 9.32
C ILE A 123 8.75 -18.12 10.43
N GLU A 124 7.64 -17.55 10.86
CA GLU A 124 6.75 -18.12 11.86
C GLU A 124 5.48 -18.63 11.15
N ASN A 125 5.29 -19.95 11.16
CA ASN A 125 4.09 -20.57 10.62
C ASN A 125 2.96 -20.49 11.63
N ILE A 126 1.77 -20.10 11.17
CA ILE A 126 0.59 -19.98 12.02
C ILE A 126 -0.21 -21.29 11.94
N THR A 127 -0.28 -21.97 13.05
CA THR A 127 -0.98 -23.26 13.17
C THR A 127 -2.48 -23.14 12.91
N GLY A 128 -3.06 -24.17 12.34
CA GLY A 128 -4.51 -24.22 12.03
C GLY A 128 -4.88 -23.45 10.77
N THR A 129 -3.91 -22.99 9.97
CA THR A 129 -4.16 -22.30 8.72
C THR A 129 -3.82 -23.12 7.47
N GLU A 130 -3.69 -24.42 7.63
CA GLU A 130 -3.39 -25.36 6.53
C GLU A 130 -4.49 -25.27 5.45
N ASN A 131 -4.11 -25.42 4.19
CA ASN A 131 -4.94 -25.23 3.00
C ASN A 131 -5.42 -23.78 2.79
N ALA A 132 -4.76 -22.80 3.41
CA ALA A 132 -5.06 -21.39 3.15
C ALA A 132 -4.73 -21.03 1.70
N ILE A 133 -5.62 -20.29 1.05
CA ILE A 133 -5.43 -19.74 -0.29
C ILE A 133 -5.36 -18.21 -0.28
N LYS A 134 -6.05 -17.57 0.68
CA LYS A 134 -6.07 -16.11 0.84
C LYS A 134 -6.27 -15.71 2.31
N ILE A 135 -5.77 -14.53 2.64
CA ILE A 135 -5.97 -13.85 3.92
C ILE A 135 -6.46 -12.43 3.70
N PHE A 136 -7.38 -11.98 4.56
CA PHE A 136 -7.95 -10.63 4.52
C PHE A 136 -7.95 -10.04 5.92
N GLN A 137 -7.38 -8.86 6.03
CA GLN A 137 -7.20 -8.21 7.32
C GLN A 137 -8.47 -7.51 7.78
N ALA A 138 -8.78 -7.63 9.07
CA ALA A 138 -9.82 -6.84 9.73
C ALA A 138 -9.31 -5.44 10.12
N PRO A 139 -10.20 -4.46 10.36
CA PRO A 139 -9.83 -3.19 10.97
C PRO A 139 -9.13 -3.38 12.33
N LYS A 140 -9.55 -4.36 13.14
CA LYS A 140 -8.87 -4.72 14.39
C LYS A 140 -7.52 -5.36 14.11
N GLN A 141 -6.52 -4.90 14.83
CA GLN A 141 -5.17 -5.43 14.77
C GLN A 141 -5.09 -6.92 15.15
N GLY A 142 -4.35 -7.71 14.35
CA GLY A 142 -4.14 -9.13 14.59
C GLY A 142 -5.32 -10.04 14.23
N LEU A 143 -6.42 -9.50 13.69
CA LEU A 143 -7.58 -10.28 13.27
C LEU A 143 -7.64 -10.39 11.74
N PHE A 144 -7.84 -11.60 11.24
CA PHE A 144 -7.89 -11.91 9.81
C PHE A 144 -9.05 -12.86 9.47
N ALA A 145 -9.54 -12.76 8.24
CA ALA A 145 -10.29 -13.83 7.62
C ALA A 145 -9.32 -14.67 6.76
N VAL A 146 -9.30 -15.96 6.98
CA VAL A 146 -8.47 -16.91 6.24
C VAL A 146 -9.40 -17.75 5.37
N VAL A 147 -9.18 -17.70 4.07
CA VAL A 147 -9.91 -18.55 3.12
C VAL A 147 -9.07 -19.78 2.84
N LYS A 148 -9.69 -20.93 3.01
CA LYS A 148 -9.09 -22.24 2.81
C LYS A 148 -9.85 -23.01 1.74
N GLU A 149 -9.14 -23.85 0.99
CA GLU A 149 -9.75 -24.73 0.00
C GLU A 149 -9.21 -26.14 0.17
N LYS A 150 -10.11 -27.10 0.37
CA LYS A 150 -9.79 -28.52 0.50
C LYS A 150 -10.96 -29.36 -0.01
N ASP A 151 -10.67 -30.39 -0.81
CA ASP A 151 -11.63 -31.41 -1.27
C ASP A 151 -12.92 -30.77 -1.90
N ASN A 152 -12.77 -29.74 -2.73
CA ASN A 152 -13.86 -28.98 -3.36
C ASN A 152 -14.76 -28.24 -2.31
N GLN A 153 -14.22 -27.99 -1.13
CA GLN A 153 -14.86 -27.24 -0.05
C GLN A 153 -14.08 -25.95 0.19
N LEU A 154 -14.78 -24.84 0.13
CA LEU A 154 -14.25 -23.53 0.51
C LEU A 154 -14.67 -23.22 1.93
N MET A 155 -13.71 -22.90 2.76
CA MET A 155 -13.90 -22.56 4.18
C MET A 155 -13.40 -21.14 4.42
N VAL A 156 -14.10 -20.42 5.28
CA VAL A 156 -13.68 -19.11 5.78
C VAL A 156 -13.56 -19.21 7.29
N ASP A 157 -12.36 -18.96 7.79
CA ASP A 157 -12.05 -18.97 9.21
C ASP A 157 -11.70 -17.56 9.69
N THR A 158 -11.90 -17.28 10.97
CA THR A 158 -11.27 -16.14 11.64
C THR A 158 -9.99 -16.58 12.31
N LEU A 159 -8.94 -15.81 12.13
CA LEU A 159 -7.65 -15.97 12.78
C LEU A 159 -7.38 -14.75 13.65
N ASP A 160 -7.29 -14.90 14.96
CA ASP A 160 -6.79 -13.87 15.87
C ASP A 160 -5.37 -14.24 16.32
N THR A 161 -4.38 -13.52 15.79
CA THR A 161 -2.96 -13.79 16.09
C THR A 161 -2.55 -13.37 17.49
N ASN A 162 -3.29 -12.47 18.13
CA ASN A 162 -3.06 -12.03 19.51
C ASN A 162 -3.63 -13.06 20.50
N ALA A 163 -4.85 -13.51 20.27
CA ALA A 163 -5.50 -14.56 21.08
C ALA A 163 -5.01 -15.97 20.72
N LYS A 164 -4.30 -16.14 19.60
CA LYS A 164 -3.85 -17.42 19.03
C LYS A 164 -5.03 -18.40 18.81
N THR A 165 -6.15 -17.86 18.34
CA THR A 165 -7.35 -18.63 18.02
C THR A 165 -7.60 -18.65 16.52
N ASN A 166 -8.11 -19.80 16.05
CA ASN A 166 -8.59 -19.97 14.69
C ASN A 166 -9.96 -20.65 14.75
N GLU A 167 -10.99 -19.98 14.23
CA GLU A 167 -12.37 -20.46 14.31
C GLU A 167 -13.04 -20.45 12.93
N GLN A 168 -13.64 -21.58 12.56
CA GLN A 168 -14.40 -21.68 11.32
C GLN A 168 -15.70 -20.89 11.40
N LEU A 169 -15.91 -20.01 10.41
CA LEU A 169 -17.11 -19.21 10.24
C LEU A 169 -18.06 -19.82 9.21
N LEU A 170 -17.53 -20.23 8.07
CA LEU A 170 -18.30 -20.67 6.91
C LEU A 170 -17.62 -21.87 6.26
N SER A 171 -18.41 -22.80 5.75
CA SER A 171 -17.93 -23.94 4.97
C SER A 171 -18.95 -24.28 3.91
N LEU A 172 -18.57 -24.21 2.64
CA LEU A 172 -19.42 -24.36 1.48
C LEU A 172 -18.76 -25.25 0.44
N THR A 173 -19.58 -26.00 -0.31
CA THR A 173 -19.12 -26.83 -1.43
C THR A 173 -19.52 -26.21 -2.76
N ASN A 174 -18.74 -26.50 -3.81
CA ASN A 174 -19.00 -26.02 -5.17
C ASN A 174 -19.05 -24.50 -5.32
N VAL A 175 -18.25 -23.78 -4.53
CA VAL A 175 -18.10 -22.32 -4.61
C VAL A 175 -16.63 -21.94 -4.64
N ILE A 176 -16.35 -20.81 -5.25
CA ILE A 176 -15.02 -20.20 -5.31
C ILE A 176 -15.11 -18.72 -4.95
N LEU A 177 -13.96 -18.09 -4.66
CA LEU A 177 -13.90 -16.64 -4.63
C LEU A 177 -14.05 -16.08 -6.04
N PRO A 178 -14.78 -14.96 -6.25
CA PRO A 178 -14.96 -14.36 -7.57
C PRO A 178 -13.63 -14.04 -8.25
N LYS A 179 -13.52 -14.36 -9.53
CA LYS A 179 -12.31 -14.08 -10.33
C LYS A 179 -12.47 -12.84 -11.19
N ASP A 180 -13.69 -12.59 -11.67
CA ASP A 180 -13.99 -11.54 -12.63
C ASP A 180 -14.39 -10.21 -11.97
N ARG A 181 -14.82 -10.24 -10.71
CA ARG A 181 -15.10 -9.08 -9.89
C ARG A 181 -13.97 -8.86 -8.91
N GLU A 182 -13.52 -7.63 -8.76
CA GLU A 182 -12.47 -7.25 -7.79
C GLU A 182 -13.01 -7.12 -6.36
N GLU A 183 -13.96 -7.97 -6.04
CA GLU A 183 -14.61 -8.00 -4.74
C GLU A 183 -13.82 -8.92 -3.80
N ASN A 184 -13.53 -8.41 -2.61
CA ASN A 184 -12.80 -9.11 -1.58
C ASN A 184 -13.67 -9.30 -0.35
N ILE A 185 -13.25 -10.18 0.55
CA ILE A 185 -13.86 -10.25 1.88
C ILE A 185 -13.70 -8.90 2.56
N GLU A 186 -14.79 -8.36 3.08
CA GLU A 186 -14.82 -7.08 3.76
C GLU A 186 -15.38 -7.24 5.18
N TRP A 187 -14.72 -6.59 6.13
CA TRP A 187 -15.11 -6.61 7.52
C TRP A 187 -16.00 -5.41 7.87
N SER A 188 -16.99 -5.64 8.73
CA SER A 188 -17.71 -4.51 9.34
C SER A 188 -16.75 -3.67 10.19
N PRO A 189 -17.00 -2.35 10.35
CA PRO A 189 -16.09 -1.47 11.11
C PRO A 189 -15.84 -1.90 12.56
N ASP A 190 -16.80 -2.60 13.17
CA ASP A 190 -16.67 -3.12 14.53
C ASP A 190 -16.09 -4.54 14.62
N ASN A 191 -15.70 -5.13 13.51
CA ASN A 191 -15.15 -6.48 13.37
C ASN A 191 -16.09 -7.61 13.81
N ARG A 192 -17.40 -7.39 13.82
CA ARG A 192 -18.37 -8.40 14.22
C ARG A 192 -18.99 -9.17 13.06
N LYS A 193 -18.96 -8.61 11.88
CA LYS A 193 -19.52 -9.22 10.68
C LYS A 193 -18.49 -9.24 9.56
N VAL A 194 -18.58 -10.27 8.74
CA VAL A 194 -17.75 -10.45 7.54
C VAL A 194 -18.66 -10.59 6.33
N LEU A 195 -18.40 -9.81 5.31
CA LEU A 195 -19.00 -9.94 3.99
C LEU A 195 -18.11 -10.83 3.14
N VAL A 196 -18.65 -11.94 2.63
CA VAL A 196 -17.92 -12.92 1.83
C VAL A 196 -18.53 -12.98 0.44
N PRO A 197 -17.85 -12.45 -0.60
CA PRO A 197 -18.26 -12.61 -1.98
C PRO A 197 -17.90 -14.01 -2.49
N LEU A 198 -18.81 -14.66 -3.18
CA LEU A 198 -18.65 -16.00 -3.70
C LEU A 198 -19.22 -16.13 -5.11
N GLU A 199 -18.69 -17.08 -5.85
CA GLU A 199 -19.14 -17.46 -7.19
C GLU A 199 -19.42 -18.96 -7.22
N GLN A 200 -20.50 -19.37 -7.88
CA GLN A 200 -20.84 -20.77 -8.07
C GLN A 200 -19.86 -21.44 -9.03
N ALA A 201 -19.15 -22.48 -8.54
CA ALA A 201 -18.11 -23.15 -9.33
C ALA A 201 -18.65 -24.14 -10.39
N GLY A 202 -19.93 -24.55 -10.31
CA GLY A 202 -20.56 -25.52 -11.22
C GLY A 202 -22.06 -25.49 -11.15
N SER A 203 -22.75 -26.24 -12.01
CA SER A 203 -24.22 -26.30 -12.13
C SER A 203 -24.93 -27.10 -11.03
N THR A 204 -24.28 -27.39 -9.92
CA THR A 204 -24.85 -28.15 -8.80
C THR A 204 -25.19 -27.26 -7.63
N SER A 205 -26.28 -27.60 -6.91
CA SER A 205 -26.71 -26.84 -5.75
C SER A 205 -25.63 -26.85 -4.65
N THR A 206 -25.34 -25.68 -4.09
CA THR A 206 -24.43 -25.52 -2.93
C THR A 206 -25.13 -26.01 -1.68
N ARG A 207 -24.53 -26.96 -0.93
CA ARG A 207 -25.03 -27.35 0.39
C ARG A 207 -24.68 -26.27 1.41
N LEU A 208 -25.72 -25.65 1.97
CA LEU A 208 -25.56 -24.72 3.09
C LEU A 208 -25.33 -25.50 4.40
N PRO A 209 -24.54 -24.96 5.35
CA PRO A 209 -24.42 -25.53 6.69
C PRO A 209 -25.78 -25.67 7.36
N SER A 210 -25.97 -26.71 8.15
CA SER A 210 -27.24 -27.06 8.84
C SER A 210 -27.77 -25.98 9.81
N ARG A 211 -26.99 -24.95 10.09
CA ARG A 211 -27.40 -23.82 10.95
C ARG A 211 -27.98 -22.63 10.14
N LEU A 212 -27.92 -22.67 8.81
CA LEU A 212 -28.59 -21.70 7.94
C LEU A 212 -30.01 -22.24 7.67
N ASN A 213 -31.01 -21.38 7.83
CA ASN A 213 -32.39 -21.70 7.49
C ASN A 213 -32.45 -22.26 6.06
N GLN A 214 -32.96 -23.45 5.91
CA GLN A 214 -32.99 -24.38 4.77
C GLN A 214 -33.35 -23.75 3.40
N SER A 215 -32.59 -22.82 2.90
CA SER A 215 -32.64 -22.38 1.51
C SER A 215 -31.38 -22.82 0.78
N GLU A 216 -31.54 -23.71 -0.17
CA GLU A 216 -30.45 -24.08 -1.07
C GLU A 216 -30.05 -22.84 -1.87
N ALA A 217 -28.78 -22.44 -1.77
CA ALA A 217 -28.20 -21.50 -2.75
C ALA A 217 -27.93 -22.30 -4.03
N GLY A 218 -28.98 -22.65 -4.74
CA GLY A 218 -28.89 -23.22 -6.07
C GLY A 218 -28.66 -22.09 -7.08
N GLY A 219 -27.68 -22.21 -7.96
CA GLY A 219 -27.36 -21.25 -8.99
C GLY A 219 -26.74 -21.90 -10.21
N GLU A 220 -26.77 -21.19 -11.33
CA GLU A 220 -26.01 -21.57 -12.52
C GLU A 220 -24.51 -21.32 -12.31
N ALA A 221 -23.66 -22.00 -13.06
CA ALA A 221 -22.21 -21.75 -13.00
C ALA A 221 -21.89 -20.28 -13.31
N GLY A 222 -20.99 -19.67 -12.50
CA GLY A 222 -20.61 -18.26 -12.63
C GLY A 222 -21.56 -17.28 -11.93
N GLN A 223 -22.63 -17.75 -11.28
CA GLN A 223 -23.53 -16.88 -10.52
C GLN A 223 -22.85 -16.35 -9.25
N HIS A 224 -22.91 -15.02 -9.05
CA HIS A 224 -22.36 -14.34 -7.87
C HIS A 224 -23.37 -14.23 -6.74
N PHE A 225 -22.89 -14.34 -5.50
CA PHE A 225 -23.68 -14.13 -4.30
C PHE A 225 -22.81 -13.72 -3.12
N TYR A 226 -23.44 -13.20 -2.06
CA TYR A 226 -22.72 -12.66 -0.91
C TYR A 226 -23.30 -13.21 0.37
N PHE A 227 -22.41 -13.69 1.26
CA PHE A 227 -22.77 -14.01 2.63
C PHE A 227 -22.37 -12.89 3.57
N ILE A 228 -23.25 -12.57 4.50
CA ILE A 228 -22.93 -11.78 5.69
C ILE A 228 -22.89 -12.76 6.85
N VAL A 229 -21.72 -12.90 7.46
CA VAL A 229 -21.50 -13.84 8.58
C VAL A 229 -21.25 -13.03 9.85
N ASP A 230 -22.05 -13.28 10.90
CA ASP A 230 -21.81 -12.73 12.22
C ASP A 230 -20.85 -13.66 12.97
N ILE A 231 -19.74 -13.09 13.45
CA ILE A 231 -18.63 -13.84 14.05
C ILE A 231 -19.01 -14.42 15.40
N GLY A 232 -19.75 -13.65 16.20
CA GLY A 232 -20.13 -14.05 17.55
C GLY A 232 -21.15 -15.19 17.57
N THR A 233 -22.15 -15.10 16.71
CA THR A 233 -23.24 -16.09 16.62
C THR A 233 -22.97 -17.18 15.59
N LYS A 234 -22.00 -16.96 14.67
CA LYS A 234 -21.71 -17.82 13.51
C LYS A 234 -22.93 -18.01 12.59
N GLN A 235 -23.86 -17.07 12.63
CA GLN A 235 -24.99 -17.05 11.71
C GLN A 235 -24.57 -16.40 10.39
N ALA A 236 -24.93 -17.05 9.29
CA ALA A 236 -24.70 -16.52 7.96
C ALA A 236 -26.05 -16.24 7.26
N SER A 237 -26.12 -15.12 6.58
CA SER A 237 -27.29 -14.69 5.82
C SER A 237 -26.88 -14.35 4.41
N LEU A 238 -27.71 -14.70 3.42
CA LEU A 238 -27.50 -14.33 2.02
C LEU A 238 -28.00 -12.91 1.77
N LEU A 239 -27.16 -12.07 1.17
CA LEU A 239 -27.48 -10.67 0.88
C LEU A 239 -28.76 -10.54 0.04
N HIS A 240 -28.95 -11.37 -0.99
CA HIS A 240 -30.15 -11.32 -1.84
C HIS A 240 -31.44 -11.68 -1.08
N GLN A 241 -31.37 -12.49 -0.02
CA GLN A 241 -32.52 -12.76 0.83
C GLN A 241 -32.86 -11.56 1.73
N LEU A 242 -31.82 -10.91 2.29
CA LEU A 242 -31.98 -9.70 3.10
C LEU A 242 -32.54 -8.53 2.27
N THR A 243 -32.11 -8.43 1.02
CA THR A 243 -32.57 -7.38 0.10
C THR A 243 -33.90 -7.69 -0.58
N LYS A 244 -34.41 -8.94 -0.42
CA LYS A 244 -35.59 -9.44 -1.11
C LYS A 244 -35.47 -9.34 -2.63
N ASN A 245 -34.25 -9.32 -3.16
CA ASN A 245 -33.98 -9.24 -4.58
C ASN A 245 -34.06 -10.63 -5.20
N GLN A 246 -34.81 -10.78 -6.26
CA GLN A 246 -34.94 -12.04 -7.00
C GLN A 246 -33.80 -12.27 -7.97
N ASP A 247 -33.24 -11.16 -8.52
CA ASP A 247 -32.08 -11.22 -9.40
C ASP A 247 -30.77 -11.09 -8.56
N LYS A 248 -30.12 -12.22 -8.35
CA LYS A 248 -28.89 -12.31 -7.55
C LYS A 248 -27.71 -11.62 -8.25
N ASP A 249 -27.68 -11.65 -9.58
CA ASP A 249 -26.59 -11.10 -10.40
C ASP A 249 -26.68 -9.57 -10.52
N ALA A 250 -27.85 -8.98 -10.22
CA ALA A 250 -28.00 -7.53 -10.17
C ALA A 250 -27.24 -6.89 -8.99
N LEU A 251 -26.98 -7.67 -7.92
CA LEU A 251 -26.28 -7.18 -6.74
C LEU A 251 -24.77 -7.10 -7.02
N ARG A 252 -24.19 -5.92 -6.79
CA ARG A 252 -22.77 -5.66 -7.02
C ARG A 252 -22.18 -4.73 -5.98
N ASN A 253 -20.86 -4.83 -5.80
CA ASN A 253 -20.03 -3.94 -5.01
C ASN A 253 -20.61 -3.65 -3.62
N PRO A 254 -21.06 -4.68 -2.84
CA PRO A 254 -21.52 -4.43 -1.49
C PRO A 254 -20.36 -3.94 -0.62
N ARG A 255 -20.61 -2.89 0.19
CA ARG A 255 -19.61 -2.25 1.06
C ARG A 255 -20.22 -1.87 2.40
N TRP A 256 -19.49 -2.11 3.46
CA TRP A 256 -19.85 -1.60 4.78
C TRP A 256 -19.74 -0.08 4.83
N ASP A 257 -20.67 0.56 5.54
CA ASP A 257 -20.53 1.97 5.91
C ASP A 257 -19.36 2.11 6.89
N PRO A 258 -18.31 2.87 6.56
CA PRO A 258 -17.16 3.01 7.44
C PRO A 258 -17.49 3.64 8.82
N ALA A 259 -18.59 4.39 8.90
CA ALA A 259 -19.02 5.09 10.10
C ALA A 259 -20.09 4.34 10.91
N ASN A 260 -20.80 3.37 10.29
CA ASN A 260 -21.90 2.67 10.92
C ASN A 260 -21.87 1.16 10.63
N ARG A 261 -21.60 0.38 11.66
CA ARG A 261 -21.45 -1.07 11.61
C ARG A 261 -22.67 -1.86 11.13
N ASP A 262 -23.86 -1.25 11.22
CA ASP A 262 -25.11 -1.93 10.86
C ASP A 262 -25.55 -1.66 9.43
N PHE A 263 -24.94 -0.70 8.75
CA PHE A 263 -25.31 -0.35 7.38
C PHE A 263 -24.36 -0.97 6.34
N LEU A 264 -24.98 -1.57 5.33
CA LEU A 264 -24.31 -2.07 4.14
C LEU A 264 -24.93 -1.40 2.92
N PHE A 265 -24.09 -0.81 2.09
CA PHE A 265 -24.47 -0.25 0.80
C PHE A 265 -24.19 -1.26 -0.30
N TYR A 266 -24.93 -1.21 -1.38
CA TYR A 266 -24.75 -2.09 -2.55
C TYR A 266 -25.42 -1.49 -3.78
N LEU A 267 -24.99 -1.91 -4.96
CA LEU A 267 -25.65 -1.64 -6.22
C LEU A 267 -26.65 -2.76 -6.55
N ASP A 268 -27.83 -2.37 -6.95
CA ASP A 268 -28.87 -3.20 -7.53
C ASP A 268 -29.07 -2.72 -8.98
N GLY A 269 -28.41 -3.37 -9.93
CA GLY A 269 -28.21 -2.84 -11.27
C GLY A 269 -27.44 -1.52 -11.24
N THR A 270 -28.11 -0.41 -11.57
CA THR A 270 -27.57 0.96 -11.49
C THR A 270 -28.17 1.78 -10.33
N THR A 271 -28.79 1.12 -9.38
CA THR A 271 -29.41 1.77 -8.22
C THR A 271 -28.57 1.53 -6.96
N LEU A 272 -28.08 2.58 -6.34
CA LEU A 272 -27.41 2.51 -5.05
C LEU A 272 -28.44 2.41 -3.93
N ARG A 273 -28.35 1.34 -3.16
CA ARG A 273 -29.24 1.04 -2.03
C ARG A 273 -28.43 0.81 -0.74
N ARG A 274 -29.13 0.88 0.39
CA ARG A 274 -28.59 0.59 1.71
C ARG A 274 -29.53 -0.34 2.48
N ILE A 275 -28.98 -1.33 3.15
CA ILE A 275 -29.71 -2.16 4.13
C ILE A 275 -29.17 -1.92 5.53
N ASN A 276 -30.03 -2.18 6.52
CA ASN A 276 -29.64 -2.29 7.91
C ASN A 276 -29.55 -3.76 8.29
N THR A 277 -28.32 -4.27 8.48
CA THR A 277 -28.07 -5.66 8.84
C THR A 277 -28.39 -5.99 10.31
N GLY A 278 -28.64 -4.97 11.14
CA GLY A 278 -29.13 -5.13 12.52
C GLY A 278 -30.65 -5.27 12.62
N THR A 279 -31.39 -4.88 11.56
CA THR A 279 -32.83 -5.01 11.44
C THR A 279 -33.20 -5.58 10.07
N PRO A 280 -32.96 -6.87 9.83
CA PRO A 280 -33.06 -7.49 8.50
C PRO A 280 -34.48 -7.46 7.90
N GLU A 281 -35.51 -7.29 8.72
CA GLU A 281 -36.91 -7.14 8.28
C GLU A 281 -37.20 -5.78 7.62
N ALA A 282 -36.40 -4.76 7.91
CA ALA A 282 -36.56 -3.43 7.32
C ALA A 282 -36.26 -3.49 5.80
N PRO A 283 -37.09 -2.84 4.97
CA PRO A 283 -36.84 -2.83 3.53
C PRO A 283 -35.56 -2.03 3.21
N PRO A 284 -34.88 -2.40 2.09
CA PRO A 284 -33.74 -1.61 1.61
C PRO A 284 -34.15 -0.16 1.28
N VAL A 285 -33.29 0.77 1.65
CA VAL A 285 -33.48 2.19 1.39
C VAL A 285 -32.82 2.55 0.06
N LEU A 286 -33.56 3.22 -0.84
CA LEU A 286 -33.04 3.79 -2.06
C LEU A 286 -32.19 5.02 -1.70
N ILE A 287 -30.96 5.06 -2.20
CA ILE A 287 -30.03 6.19 -2.00
C ILE A 287 -29.99 7.06 -3.25
N ARG A 288 -29.64 6.45 -4.39
CA ARG A 288 -29.55 7.13 -5.68
C ARG A 288 -29.79 6.15 -6.84
N GLU A 289 -30.43 6.64 -7.89
CA GLU A 289 -30.56 5.97 -9.18
C GLU A 289 -29.43 6.42 -10.12
N ASN A 290 -29.25 5.70 -11.22
CA ASN A 290 -28.27 6.00 -12.26
C ASN A 290 -26.83 6.08 -11.74
N VAL A 291 -26.43 5.16 -10.88
CA VAL A 291 -25.09 5.01 -10.32
C VAL A 291 -24.37 3.86 -11.05
N ARG A 292 -23.21 4.15 -11.65
CA ARG A 292 -22.41 3.15 -12.34
C ARG A 292 -21.51 2.39 -11.38
N ASP A 293 -20.86 3.13 -10.46
CA ASP A 293 -20.03 2.59 -9.39
C ASP A 293 -19.92 3.60 -8.25
N TYR A 294 -19.50 3.14 -7.07
CA TYR A 294 -19.31 4.00 -5.91
C TYR A 294 -18.18 3.51 -5.00
N ASN A 295 -17.66 4.42 -4.19
CA ASN A 295 -16.62 4.14 -3.20
C ASN A 295 -16.76 5.07 -2.00
N PHE A 296 -16.24 4.65 -0.86
CA PHE A 296 -16.17 5.49 0.33
C PHE A 296 -14.81 6.17 0.47
N SER A 297 -14.81 7.42 0.94
CA SER A 297 -13.65 8.07 1.51
C SER A 297 -14.07 8.80 2.79
N GLY A 298 -13.60 8.32 3.92
CA GLY A 298 -14.10 8.75 5.24
C GLY A 298 -15.61 8.55 5.36
N LYS A 299 -16.36 9.60 5.70
CA LYS A 299 -17.82 9.59 5.85
C LYS A 299 -18.57 9.94 4.56
N ASN A 300 -17.88 10.04 3.45
CA ASN A 300 -18.47 10.41 2.16
C ASN A 300 -18.54 9.23 1.21
N ILE A 301 -19.64 9.18 0.47
CA ILE A 301 -19.86 8.31 -0.67
C ILE A 301 -19.53 9.10 -1.93
N TYR A 302 -18.61 8.64 -2.73
CA TYR A 302 -18.37 9.14 -4.08
C TYR A 302 -18.98 8.17 -5.04
N TYR A 303 -19.73 8.67 -6.03
CA TYR A 303 -20.33 7.81 -7.03
C TYR A 303 -20.22 8.38 -8.44
N LEU A 304 -20.04 7.49 -9.40
CA LEU A 304 -20.00 7.78 -10.82
C LEU A 304 -21.42 7.70 -11.39
N GLY A 305 -21.91 8.79 -11.96
CA GLY A 305 -23.20 8.83 -12.65
C GLY A 305 -23.16 7.97 -13.91
N ASN A 306 -24.14 7.09 -14.07
CA ASN A 306 -24.24 6.16 -15.19
C ASN A 306 -24.53 6.86 -16.51
N ASP A 307 -25.36 7.89 -16.50
CA ASP A 307 -25.84 8.54 -17.73
C ASP A 307 -24.90 9.66 -18.21
N ASN A 308 -24.21 10.31 -17.28
CA ASN A 308 -23.43 11.51 -17.55
C ASN A 308 -21.93 11.41 -17.31
N GLY A 309 -21.44 10.31 -16.72
CA GLY A 309 -20.01 10.13 -16.46
C GLY A 309 -19.41 11.12 -15.46
N ILE A 310 -20.23 11.80 -14.68
CA ILE A 310 -19.81 12.79 -13.66
C ILE A 310 -19.69 12.10 -12.30
N ILE A 311 -18.74 12.54 -11.49
CA ILE A 311 -18.62 12.08 -10.10
C ILE A 311 -19.30 13.06 -9.18
N TYR A 312 -20.07 12.50 -8.26
CA TYR A 312 -20.76 13.20 -7.19
C TYR A 312 -20.31 12.68 -5.83
N ARG A 313 -20.44 13.52 -4.82
CA ARG A 313 -20.25 13.19 -3.41
C ARG A 313 -21.53 13.34 -2.63
N LEU A 314 -21.82 12.38 -1.76
CA LEU A 314 -22.92 12.38 -0.81
C LEU A 314 -22.39 12.04 0.59
N SER A 315 -22.94 12.62 1.64
CA SER A 315 -22.62 12.20 3.00
C SER A 315 -23.34 10.88 3.34
N ALA A 316 -22.60 9.88 3.83
CA ALA A 316 -23.19 8.62 4.30
C ALA A 316 -24.11 8.80 5.52
N GLU A 317 -23.86 9.85 6.33
CA GLU A 317 -24.68 10.19 7.50
C GLU A 317 -25.98 10.93 7.12
N ARG A 318 -25.99 11.66 6.00
CA ARG A 318 -27.12 12.46 5.50
C ARG A 318 -27.49 12.08 4.08
N ILE A 319 -27.96 10.86 3.91
CA ILE A 319 -28.29 10.27 2.60
C ILE A 319 -29.39 11.01 1.83
N ASP A 320 -30.26 11.76 2.51
CA ASP A 320 -31.34 12.55 1.91
C ASP A 320 -30.87 13.94 1.44
N SER A 321 -29.61 14.30 1.68
CA SER A 321 -29.05 15.57 1.21
C SER A 321 -28.81 15.55 -0.30
N GLU A 322 -28.85 16.75 -0.93
CA GLU A 322 -28.47 16.87 -2.33
C GLU A 322 -26.98 16.53 -2.53
N PRO A 323 -26.64 15.74 -3.54
CA PRO A 323 -25.26 15.41 -3.83
C PRO A 323 -24.49 16.61 -4.36
N THR A 324 -23.25 16.73 -3.96
CA THR A 324 -22.33 17.73 -4.48
C THR A 324 -21.64 17.20 -5.73
N GLN A 325 -21.72 17.92 -6.84
CA GLN A 325 -20.97 17.59 -8.05
C GLN A 325 -19.48 17.86 -7.81
N ILE A 326 -18.61 16.87 -8.06
CA ILE A 326 -17.18 16.95 -7.85
C ILE A 326 -16.44 17.24 -9.14
N THR A 327 -16.79 16.53 -10.22
CA THR A 327 -16.12 16.70 -11.51
C THR A 327 -16.99 17.49 -12.47
N THR A 328 -16.39 18.35 -13.28
CA THR A 328 -17.07 19.16 -14.30
C THR A 328 -16.99 18.52 -15.68
N ALA A 329 -15.88 17.81 -15.95
CA ALA A 329 -15.71 17.05 -17.18
C ALA A 329 -16.21 15.61 -16.98
N PRO A 330 -17.00 15.07 -17.92
CA PRO A 330 -17.43 13.69 -17.86
C PRO A 330 -16.33 12.70 -18.26
N ILE A 331 -16.49 11.46 -17.84
CA ILE A 331 -15.82 10.31 -18.43
C ILE A 331 -16.80 9.62 -19.39
N ASP A 332 -16.31 9.15 -20.52
CA ASP A 332 -17.12 8.38 -21.45
C ASP A 332 -17.51 7.04 -20.84
N ILE A 333 -18.81 6.82 -20.67
CA ILE A 333 -19.34 5.56 -20.15
C ILE A 333 -19.48 4.56 -21.30
N ILE A 334 -18.71 3.49 -21.24
CA ILE A 334 -18.77 2.39 -22.20
C ILE A 334 -19.92 1.45 -21.76
N PRO A 335 -20.91 1.17 -22.61
CA PRO A 335 -21.91 0.17 -22.31
C PRO A 335 -21.28 -1.18 -21.96
N ASP A 336 -21.90 -1.91 -21.05
CA ASP A 336 -21.49 -3.25 -20.60
C ASP A 336 -20.06 -3.35 -20.07
N SER A 337 -19.47 -2.23 -19.63
CA SER A 337 -18.20 -2.23 -18.91
C SER A 337 -18.41 -1.92 -17.44
N PHE A 338 -17.64 -2.57 -16.58
CA PHE A 338 -17.59 -2.23 -15.18
C PHE A 338 -16.55 -1.12 -14.94
N TYR A 339 -16.76 -0.38 -13.88
CA TYR A 339 -15.88 0.69 -13.45
C TYR A 339 -15.49 0.46 -12.00
N SER A 340 -14.26 0.86 -11.65
CA SER A 340 -13.76 0.86 -10.28
C SER A 340 -13.36 2.27 -9.93
N LEU A 341 -14.16 2.92 -9.10
CA LEU A 341 -13.92 4.26 -8.57
C LEU A 341 -13.14 4.14 -7.26
N VAL A 342 -12.02 4.85 -7.15
CA VAL A 342 -11.29 5.00 -5.89
C VAL A 342 -11.16 6.49 -5.59
N ALA A 343 -11.71 6.93 -4.46
CA ALA A 343 -11.67 8.30 -4.00
C ALA A 343 -10.71 8.45 -2.82
N TYR A 344 -9.76 9.37 -2.93
CA TYR A 344 -8.97 9.82 -1.80
C TYR A 344 -9.67 10.99 -1.10
N ASP A 345 -10.04 12.02 -1.87
CA ASP A 345 -10.82 13.19 -1.46
C ASP A 345 -11.49 13.87 -2.66
N ASP A 346 -12.10 15.04 -2.45
CA ASP A 346 -12.77 15.82 -3.51
C ASP A 346 -11.85 16.26 -4.65
N SER A 347 -10.54 16.23 -4.44
CA SER A 347 -9.55 16.71 -5.40
C SER A 347 -8.77 15.59 -6.08
N ARG A 348 -8.85 14.35 -5.57
CA ARG A 348 -8.04 13.21 -6.02
C ARG A 348 -8.89 11.95 -6.12
N LEU A 349 -9.16 11.55 -7.34
CA LEU A 349 -10.00 10.40 -7.66
C LEU A 349 -9.35 9.61 -8.80
N THR A 350 -9.62 8.31 -8.85
CA THR A 350 -9.26 7.47 -9.98
C THR A 350 -10.46 6.69 -10.45
N ILE A 351 -10.54 6.47 -11.75
CA ILE A 351 -11.51 5.57 -12.36
C ILE A 351 -10.76 4.60 -13.25
N ARG A 352 -10.94 3.32 -13.00
CA ARG A 352 -10.50 2.26 -13.89
C ARG A 352 -11.70 1.66 -14.62
N GLU A 353 -11.65 1.66 -15.93
CA GLU A 353 -12.62 1.02 -16.79
C GLU A 353 -12.13 -0.42 -17.06
N GLN A 354 -12.94 -1.45 -16.75
CA GLN A 354 -12.48 -2.83 -16.72
C GLN A 354 -12.31 -3.47 -18.10
N LYS A 355 -13.18 -3.18 -19.07
CA LYS A 355 -13.18 -3.83 -20.39
C LYS A 355 -11.90 -3.54 -21.19
N THR A 356 -11.42 -2.30 -21.15
CA THR A 356 -10.16 -1.88 -21.78
C THR A 356 -9.02 -1.76 -20.79
N SER A 357 -9.31 -1.86 -19.49
CA SER A 357 -8.36 -1.68 -18.39
C SER A 357 -7.63 -0.33 -18.42
N ARG A 358 -8.30 0.71 -18.92
CA ARG A 358 -7.81 2.09 -18.92
C ARG A 358 -7.94 2.69 -17.52
N LEU A 359 -6.96 3.49 -17.15
CA LEU A 359 -6.93 4.21 -15.89
C LEU A 359 -6.95 5.72 -16.12
N PHE A 360 -7.88 6.39 -15.48
CA PHE A 360 -8.04 7.83 -15.48
C PHE A 360 -7.82 8.39 -14.08
N VAL A 361 -7.17 9.54 -14.00
CA VAL A 361 -6.96 10.29 -12.76
C VAL A 361 -7.61 11.65 -12.87
N TYR A 362 -8.39 12.00 -11.87
CA TYR A 362 -8.85 13.35 -11.60
C TYR A 362 -7.96 13.92 -10.48
N ASN A 363 -7.23 14.99 -10.80
CA ASN A 363 -6.32 15.65 -9.89
C ASN A 363 -6.57 17.15 -9.90
N LYS A 364 -7.46 17.61 -9.01
CA LYS A 364 -7.81 19.02 -8.90
C LYS A 364 -6.71 19.81 -8.19
N ILE A 365 -6.20 20.82 -8.89
CA ILE A 365 -5.18 21.73 -8.39
C ILE A 365 -5.71 23.16 -8.60
N PRO A 366 -5.53 24.07 -7.65
CA PRO A 366 -5.85 25.48 -7.87
C PRO A 366 -5.15 26.00 -9.14
N SER A 367 -5.86 26.74 -9.98
CA SER A 367 -5.36 27.34 -11.22
C SER A 367 -5.00 26.41 -12.40
N ALA A 368 -5.27 25.11 -12.33
CA ALA A 368 -5.10 24.20 -13.46
C ALA A 368 -6.44 23.80 -14.08
N GLU A 369 -6.46 23.48 -15.38
CA GLU A 369 -7.61 22.88 -16.03
C GLU A 369 -7.91 21.53 -15.39
N ILE A 370 -9.16 21.32 -15.02
CA ILE A 370 -9.61 20.16 -14.26
C ILE A 370 -10.24 19.16 -15.22
N VAL A 371 -9.47 18.19 -15.64
CA VAL A 371 -9.92 17.11 -16.52
C VAL A 371 -9.50 15.74 -15.99
N PHE A 372 -10.21 14.70 -16.41
CA PHE A 372 -9.73 13.34 -16.26
C PHE A 372 -8.56 13.11 -17.21
N ARG A 373 -7.40 12.77 -16.65
CA ARG A 373 -6.22 12.44 -17.44
C ARG A 373 -6.09 10.92 -17.56
N PRO A 374 -6.03 10.35 -18.77
CA PRO A 374 -5.64 8.98 -18.94
C PRO A 374 -4.15 8.82 -18.59
N ILE A 375 -3.81 8.03 -17.59
CA ILE A 375 -2.42 7.77 -17.19
C ILE A 375 -1.95 6.37 -17.59
N ALA A 376 -2.88 5.47 -17.91
CA ALA A 376 -2.59 4.17 -18.51
C ALA A 376 -3.63 3.85 -19.58
N GLY A 377 -3.15 3.45 -20.75
CA GLY A 377 -3.99 3.19 -21.92
C GLY A 377 -4.68 1.83 -21.88
N SER A 378 -4.12 0.85 -21.20
CA SER A 378 -4.68 -0.50 -21.09
C SER A 378 -3.93 -1.34 -20.04
N GLY A 379 -4.52 -2.46 -19.65
CA GLY A 379 -3.86 -3.48 -18.84
C GLY A 379 -3.79 -3.18 -17.32
N THR A 380 -4.33 -2.06 -16.84
CA THR A 380 -4.31 -1.74 -15.41
C THR A 380 -5.11 -2.76 -14.61
N LYS A 381 -4.47 -3.38 -13.61
CA LYS A 381 -5.08 -4.38 -12.72
C LYS A 381 -5.47 -3.81 -11.36
N GLY A 382 -4.74 -2.81 -10.87
CA GLY A 382 -5.05 -2.22 -9.57
C GLY A 382 -4.42 -0.85 -9.40
N VAL A 383 -4.95 -0.12 -8.42
CA VAL A 383 -4.50 1.22 -8.04
C VAL A 383 -4.53 1.37 -6.52
N GLN A 384 -3.60 2.16 -5.98
CA GLN A 384 -3.55 2.45 -4.55
C GLN A 384 -2.94 3.84 -4.31
N PHE A 385 -3.67 4.72 -3.61
CA PHE A 385 -3.11 5.98 -3.14
C PHE A 385 -2.09 5.76 -2.01
N SER A 386 -1.08 6.62 -1.94
CA SER A 386 -0.30 6.77 -0.71
C SER A 386 -1.17 7.40 0.38
N ASN A 387 -0.84 7.15 1.66
CA ASN A 387 -1.65 7.64 2.78
C ASN A 387 -1.75 9.18 2.84
N ASP A 388 -0.72 9.88 2.35
CA ASP A 388 -0.70 11.34 2.23
C ASP A 388 -1.38 11.85 0.95
N GLY A 389 -1.83 10.94 0.08
CA GLY A 389 -2.47 11.24 -1.20
C GLY A 389 -1.59 11.95 -2.22
N LYS A 390 -0.26 11.96 -2.04
CA LYS A 390 0.66 12.61 -2.98
C LYS A 390 1.06 11.72 -4.14
N LYS A 391 0.98 10.39 -3.96
CA LYS A 391 1.38 9.38 -4.93
C LYS A 391 0.26 8.39 -5.21
N LEU A 392 0.21 7.89 -6.42
CA LEU A 392 -0.70 6.83 -6.87
C LEU A 392 0.13 5.70 -7.46
N LEU A 393 0.14 4.56 -6.80
CA LEU A 393 0.65 3.31 -7.32
C LEU A 393 -0.39 2.70 -8.26
N PHE A 394 0.03 2.29 -9.45
CA PHE A 394 -0.79 1.48 -10.34
C PHE A 394 0.07 0.42 -11.04
N PHE A 395 -0.55 -0.65 -11.46
CA PHE A 395 0.19 -1.77 -12.04
C PHE A 395 -0.64 -2.53 -13.07
N THR A 396 0.08 -3.18 -13.96
CA THR A 396 -0.45 -4.16 -14.93
C THR A 396 0.01 -5.56 -14.54
N ASP A 397 -0.25 -6.55 -15.39
CA ASP A 397 0.29 -7.90 -15.18
C ASP A 397 1.84 -7.94 -15.13
N ASN A 398 2.51 -6.95 -15.73
CA ASN A 398 3.95 -6.99 -15.94
C ASN A 398 4.70 -5.73 -15.50
N GLU A 399 4.00 -4.66 -15.16
CA GLU A 399 4.60 -3.36 -14.92
C GLU A 399 4.07 -2.70 -13.64
N ILE A 400 4.96 -2.07 -12.91
CA ILE A 400 4.66 -1.25 -11.73
C ILE A 400 5.02 0.19 -12.05
N SER A 401 4.10 1.12 -11.81
CA SER A 401 4.27 2.55 -12.05
C SER A 401 3.72 3.38 -10.90
N VAL A 402 4.29 4.58 -10.73
CA VAL A 402 3.83 5.57 -9.75
C VAL A 402 3.58 6.90 -10.45
N TYR A 403 2.40 7.46 -10.22
CA TYR A 403 2.01 8.80 -10.67
C TYR A 403 2.05 9.76 -9.49
N PHE A 404 2.70 10.92 -9.65
CA PHE A 404 2.80 11.97 -8.64
C PHE A 404 1.64 12.96 -8.77
N LEU A 405 0.77 12.99 -7.76
CA LEU A 405 -0.39 13.88 -7.70
C LEU A 405 -0.03 15.27 -7.17
N ARG A 406 1.07 15.39 -6.48
CA ARG A 406 1.63 16.64 -5.91
C ARG A 406 3.13 16.66 -6.12
N ASP A 407 3.72 17.85 -6.10
CA ASP A 407 5.15 18.01 -6.11
C ASP A 407 5.78 17.24 -4.94
N TRP A 408 6.87 16.53 -5.22
CA TRP A 408 7.63 15.76 -4.27
C TRP A 408 8.99 16.39 -4.08
N ASP A 409 9.16 17.07 -2.95
CA ASP A 409 10.34 17.90 -2.66
C ASP A 409 11.51 17.13 -2.06
N ALA A 410 11.27 15.91 -1.52
CA ALA A 410 12.33 15.04 -1.06
C ALA A 410 13.13 14.46 -2.24
N GLN A 411 14.43 14.27 -2.04
CA GLN A 411 15.28 13.73 -3.10
C GLN A 411 15.03 12.22 -3.33
N PRO A 412 14.98 11.79 -4.60
CA PRO A 412 14.99 12.59 -5.81
C PRO A 412 13.67 13.33 -6.04
N THR A 413 13.73 14.65 -6.27
CA THR A 413 12.54 15.47 -6.49
C THR A 413 11.74 15.03 -7.71
N ARG A 414 10.43 15.21 -7.65
CA ARG A 414 9.50 14.86 -8.74
C ARG A 414 8.43 15.92 -8.87
N ASP A 415 8.17 16.30 -10.09
CA ASP A 415 7.09 17.23 -10.38
C ASP A 415 5.75 16.49 -10.35
N ARG A 416 4.72 17.19 -9.94
CA ARG A 416 3.33 16.71 -10.06
C ARG A 416 2.99 16.37 -11.50
N ASP A 417 1.98 15.54 -11.67
CA ASP A 417 1.49 15.07 -12.96
C ASP A 417 2.54 14.30 -13.78
N THR A 418 3.59 13.78 -13.12
CA THR A 418 4.59 12.92 -13.73
C THR A 418 4.34 11.46 -13.35
N THR A 419 4.65 10.57 -14.28
CA THR A 419 4.63 9.11 -14.07
C THR A 419 6.04 8.56 -14.15
N ILE A 420 6.41 7.73 -13.17
CA ILE A 420 7.65 6.97 -13.24
C ILE A 420 7.34 5.47 -13.32
N GLN A 421 7.97 4.80 -14.26
CA GLN A 421 7.99 3.35 -14.31
C GLN A 421 8.97 2.83 -13.26
N ILE A 422 8.49 2.02 -12.32
CA ILE A 422 9.30 1.44 -11.26
C ILE A 422 10.01 0.20 -11.76
N ALA A 423 9.26 -0.73 -12.35
CA ALA A 423 9.80 -1.97 -12.88
C ALA A 423 8.91 -2.56 -13.97
N ARG A 424 9.53 -3.38 -14.83
CA ARG A 424 8.84 -4.19 -15.82
C ARG A 424 9.46 -5.58 -15.84
N PHE A 425 8.60 -6.62 -15.84
CA PHE A 425 9.01 -8.01 -15.81
C PHE A 425 8.37 -8.80 -16.96
N SER A 426 8.95 -9.91 -17.32
CA SER A 426 8.37 -10.86 -18.31
C SER A 426 7.25 -11.71 -17.70
N ASN A 427 7.23 -11.86 -16.39
CA ASN A 427 6.31 -12.73 -15.67
C ASN A 427 5.22 -11.92 -14.97
N THR A 428 4.10 -12.57 -14.66
CA THR A 428 2.94 -11.91 -14.04
C THR A 428 3.21 -11.49 -12.61
N LEU A 429 3.00 -10.20 -12.37
CA LEU A 429 3.03 -9.57 -11.05
C LEU A 429 1.76 -9.88 -10.26
N ARG A 430 1.91 -10.03 -8.94
CA ARG A 430 0.79 -10.20 -8.01
C ARG A 430 1.04 -9.42 -6.73
N ASN A 431 -0.02 -9.15 -5.98
CA ASN A 431 0.03 -8.54 -4.64
C ASN A 431 0.81 -7.21 -4.60
N VAL A 432 0.75 -6.42 -5.67
CA VAL A 432 1.44 -5.14 -5.74
C VAL A 432 0.78 -4.17 -4.77
N GLN A 433 1.56 -3.64 -3.83
CA GLN A 433 1.09 -2.73 -2.80
C GLN A 433 2.21 -1.84 -2.28
N TRP A 434 1.83 -0.70 -1.68
CA TRP A 434 2.77 0.14 -0.97
C TRP A 434 3.35 -0.55 0.28
N THR A 435 4.57 -0.18 0.63
CA THR A 435 5.09 -0.32 1.99
C THR A 435 4.64 0.85 2.87
N ALA A 436 4.88 0.81 4.17
CA ALA A 436 4.45 1.85 5.11
C ALA A 436 5.05 3.23 4.85
N ASP A 437 6.25 3.27 4.28
CA ASP A 437 6.96 4.51 3.98
C ASP A 437 6.53 5.15 2.65
N TYR A 438 5.74 4.45 1.83
CA TYR A 438 5.35 4.87 0.48
C TYR A 438 6.53 5.26 -0.44
N GLU A 439 7.72 4.73 -0.14
CA GLU A 439 8.95 4.85 -0.93
C GLU A 439 9.42 3.50 -1.47
N HIS A 440 8.75 2.43 -1.06
CA HIS A 440 8.96 1.09 -1.56
C HIS A 440 7.65 0.47 -2.00
N VAL A 441 7.73 -0.47 -2.93
CA VAL A 441 6.61 -1.28 -3.40
C VAL A 441 6.90 -2.75 -3.11
N LEU A 442 5.93 -3.39 -2.46
CA LEU A 442 5.91 -4.82 -2.18
C LEU A 442 5.14 -5.53 -3.27
N PHE A 443 5.64 -6.66 -3.76
CA PHE A 443 4.96 -7.47 -4.77
C PHE A 443 5.45 -8.92 -4.74
N SER A 444 4.71 -9.81 -5.40
CA SER A 444 5.16 -11.18 -5.65
C SER A 444 5.39 -11.44 -7.13
N LEU A 445 6.43 -12.23 -7.42
CA LEU A 445 6.84 -12.62 -8.76
C LEU A 445 7.39 -14.05 -8.72
N ASN A 446 6.77 -14.99 -9.43
CA ASN A 446 7.20 -16.40 -9.50
C ASN A 446 7.41 -17.07 -8.12
N GLY A 447 6.52 -16.83 -7.18
CA GLY A 447 6.62 -17.39 -5.85
C GLY A 447 7.64 -16.69 -4.92
N SER A 448 8.31 -15.62 -5.38
CA SER A 448 9.15 -14.78 -4.53
C SER A 448 8.42 -13.53 -4.11
N ALA A 449 8.48 -13.20 -2.84
CA ALA A 449 8.07 -11.92 -2.30
C ALA A 449 9.23 -10.93 -2.38
N LYS A 450 8.98 -9.80 -3.02
CA LYS A 450 10.00 -8.81 -3.37
C LYS A 450 9.60 -7.42 -2.89
N ILE A 451 10.62 -6.64 -2.61
CA ILE A 451 10.49 -5.22 -2.34
C ILE A 451 11.38 -4.44 -3.31
N ILE A 452 10.88 -3.33 -3.85
CA ILE A 452 11.62 -2.45 -4.73
C ILE A 452 11.46 -1.00 -4.28
N GLU A 453 12.56 -0.25 -4.29
CA GLU A 453 12.56 1.19 -3.96
C GLU A 453 12.11 2.07 -5.14
N LEU A 454 11.57 3.24 -4.82
CA LEU A 454 11.21 4.25 -5.81
C LEU A 454 12.43 5.04 -6.32
N ASP A 455 13.48 5.14 -5.51
CA ASP A 455 14.68 5.90 -5.86
C ASP A 455 15.41 5.27 -7.06
N ASN A 456 15.49 6.04 -8.13
CA ASN A 456 16.10 5.62 -9.40
C ASN A 456 17.49 6.23 -9.64
N ARG A 457 18.08 6.87 -8.66
CA ARG A 457 19.49 7.28 -8.74
C ARG A 457 20.33 6.02 -8.79
N ASP A 458 21.23 5.90 -9.79
CA ASP A 458 21.88 4.65 -10.17
C ASP A 458 20.84 3.59 -10.56
N ARG A 459 20.85 2.43 -9.94
CA ARG A 459 19.85 1.34 -10.09
C ARG A 459 18.89 1.31 -8.92
N ARG A 460 17.68 0.79 -9.12
CA ARG A 460 16.79 0.48 -8.00
C ARG A 460 17.24 -0.79 -7.31
N ASN A 461 17.27 -0.76 -5.99
CA ASN A 461 17.48 -1.97 -5.20
C ASN A 461 16.19 -2.78 -5.18
N ILE A 462 16.31 -4.07 -5.51
CA ILE A 462 15.24 -5.07 -5.43
C ILE A 462 15.74 -6.14 -4.48
N LEU A 463 14.95 -6.43 -3.45
CA LEU A 463 15.31 -7.40 -2.43
C LEU A 463 14.26 -8.50 -2.35
N ASP A 464 14.71 -9.76 -2.26
CA ASP A 464 13.86 -10.92 -2.00
C ASP A 464 13.85 -11.20 -0.50
N PHE A 465 12.66 -11.38 0.09
CA PHE A 465 12.56 -11.61 1.54
C PHE A 465 11.80 -12.89 1.92
N ALA A 466 11.04 -13.47 1.01
CA ALA A 466 10.39 -14.76 1.20
C ALA A 466 10.21 -15.47 -0.13
N THR A 467 10.18 -16.79 -0.10
CA THR A 467 9.93 -17.62 -1.28
C THR A 467 8.87 -18.66 -0.97
N SER A 468 8.12 -19.08 -1.97
CA SER A 468 7.15 -20.16 -1.90
C SER A 468 7.41 -21.13 -3.03
N LYS A 469 7.14 -22.41 -2.80
CA LYS A 469 7.14 -23.43 -3.85
C LYS A 469 6.02 -23.23 -4.87
N THR A 470 4.94 -22.59 -4.47
CA THR A 470 3.82 -22.23 -5.35
C THR A 470 4.06 -20.87 -5.99
N PRO A 471 3.74 -20.67 -7.27
CA PRO A 471 3.88 -19.37 -7.92
C PRO A 471 2.86 -18.33 -7.42
N TYR A 472 1.88 -18.75 -6.61
CA TYR A 472 0.74 -17.93 -6.16
C TYR A 472 0.89 -17.45 -4.72
N LEU A 473 2.11 -17.08 -4.33
CA LEU A 473 2.36 -16.45 -3.04
C LEU A 473 1.44 -15.21 -2.88
N GLN A 474 0.52 -15.27 -1.94
CA GLN A 474 -0.22 -14.09 -1.50
C GLN A 474 0.52 -13.40 -0.37
N ILE A 475 0.64 -12.08 -0.44
CA ILE A 475 1.28 -11.26 0.58
C ILE A 475 0.28 -10.24 1.09
N LEU A 476 0.23 -10.09 2.40
CA LEU A 476 -0.46 -9.00 3.08
C LEU A 476 0.53 -8.30 4.00
N SER A 477 0.78 -7.03 3.74
CA SER A 477 1.66 -6.22 4.57
C SER A 477 0.85 -5.50 5.64
N ARG A 478 1.26 -5.64 6.91
CA ARG A 478 0.69 -4.92 8.02
C ARG A 478 1.76 -4.13 8.75
N PHE A 479 1.84 -2.87 8.44
CA PHE A 479 2.92 -1.99 8.89
C PHE A 479 2.83 -1.60 10.37
N GLU A 480 1.63 -1.53 10.92
CA GLU A 480 1.41 -1.19 12.32
C GLU A 480 2.01 -2.20 13.30
N GLU A 481 2.16 -3.47 12.84
CA GLU A 481 2.73 -4.56 13.65
C GLU A 481 4.17 -4.90 13.25
N ASN A 482 4.75 -4.24 12.25
CA ASN A 482 6.02 -4.60 11.64
C ASN A 482 6.10 -6.06 11.14
N TYR A 483 4.95 -6.66 10.83
CA TYR A 483 4.85 -7.98 10.26
C TYR A 483 4.38 -7.95 8.81
N ILE A 484 4.90 -8.87 8.03
CA ILE A 484 4.36 -9.24 6.73
C ILE A 484 3.77 -10.64 6.88
N TYR A 485 2.49 -10.77 6.56
CA TYR A 485 1.78 -12.04 6.50
C TYR A 485 1.74 -12.53 5.06
N PHE A 486 1.91 -13.81 4.85
CA PHE A 486 1.82 -14.40 3.52
C PHE A 486 1.29 -15.83 3.57
N VAL A 487 0.68 -16.25 2.46
CA VAL A 487 0.24 -17.62 2.25
C VAL A 487 1.24 -18.29 1.33
N SER A 488 1.87 -19.36 1.78
CA SER A 488 2.87 -20.07 0.99
C SER A 488 3.00 -21.52 1.39
N SER A 489 3.44 -22.35 0.46
CA SER A 489 3.92 -23.69 0.73
C SER A 489 5.39 -23.65 1.12
N GLN A 490 5.68 -23.90 2.39
CA GLN A 490 7.05 -23.93 2.91
C GLN A 490 7.70 -25.32 2.79
N ASN A 491 6.90 -26.39 2.89
CA ASN A 491 7.31 -27.78 2.84
C ASN A 491 6.45 -28.55 1.83
N GLU A 492 6.62 -29.87 1.74
CA GLU A 492 5.78 -30.74 0.90
C GLU A 492 4.30 -30.83 1.33
N GLY A 493 3.90 -29.99 2.30
CA GLY A 493 2.53 -29.89 2.81
C GLY A 493 1.69 -28.86 2.08
N ALA A 494 0.46 -28.68 2.58
CA ALA A 494 -0.48 -27.69 2.08
C ALA A 494 -0.01 -26.25 2.36
N ASP A 495 -0.47 -25.31 1.55
CA ASP A 495 -0.24 -23.88 1.78
C ASP A 495 -0.78 -23.48 3.16
N ALA A 496 -0.06 -22.60 3.85
CA ALA A 496 -0.42 -22.11 5.17
C ALA A 496 -0.09 -20.63 5.32
N VAL A 497 -0.71 -19.98 6.29
CA VAL A 497 -0.36 -18.61 6.65
C VAL A 497 0.93 -18.60 7.47
N SER A 498 1.86 -17.78 7.01
CA SER A 498 3.12 -17.51 7.70
C SER A 498 3.29 -16.02 7.91
N ARG A 499 4.13 -15.64 8.86
CA ARG A 499 4.53 -14.26 9.04
C ARG A 499 6.03 -14.11 9.23
N ILE A 500 6.56 -12.98 8.84
CA ILE A 500 7.93 -12.56 9.14
C ILE A 500 7.89 -11.18 9.80
N ARG A 501 8.81 -10.94 10.72
CA ARG A 501 9.06 -9.62 11.26
C ARG A 501 9.93 -8.85 10.27
N PHE A 502 9.39 -7.78 9.73
CA PHE A 502 10.01 -7.02 8.66
C PHE A 502 11.07 -6.06 9.17
N SER A 503 10.78 -5.32 10.23
CA SER A 503 11.70 -4.39 10.86
C SER A 503 11.70 -4.57 12.38
N GLU A 504 12.81 -4.24 13.03
CA GLU A 504 12.81 -4.09 14.49
C GLU A 504 11.95 -2.86 14.84
N PRO A 505 11.19 -2.91 15.95
CA PRO A 505 10.48 -1.73 16.40
C PRO A 505 11.49 -0.62 16.65
N SER A 506 11.27 0.57 16.07
CA SER A 506 12.07 1.73 16.41
C SER A 506 11.80 2.05 17.88
N THR A 507 12.81 1.86 18.73
CA THR A 507 12.73 2.27 20.13
C THR A 507 12.93 3.77 20.17
N PHE A 508 11.86 4.52 20.42
CA PHE A 508 11.90 5.99 20.53
C PHE A 508 12.88 6.48 21.61
N PHE A 509 13.34 5.62 22.48
CA PHE A 509 14.29 5.90 23.58
C PHE A 509 15.30 4.77 23.77
N GLY A 510 15.83 4.13 22.83
CA GLY A 510 17.01 3.26 23.00
C GLY A 510 17.04 2.34 24.25
N PHE A 511 15.87 1.96 24.80
CA PHE A 511 15.71 1.02 25.92
C PHE A 511 15.09 -0.28 25.46
#